data_6cdd77e0f12ac1fdeaaa9f66ab27da76
#
_entry.id   6cdd77e0f12ac1fdeaaa9f66ab27da76
#
_cell.length_a   1.000
_cell.length_b   1.000
_cell.length_c   1.000
_cell.angle_alpha   90.00
_cell.angle_beta   90.00
_cell.angle_gamma   90.00
#
_symmetry.space_group_name_H-M   'P 1'
#
loop_
_entity.id
_entity.type
_entity.pdbx_description
1 polymer ?
#
loop_
_entity_poly.entity_id
_entity_poly.type
_entity_poly.pdbx_seq_one_letter_code
_entity_poly.pdbx_strand_id
1 'polypeptide(L)'
;MAAKFRSFLYFFDFVGTSPELYVFNNTRYKTIFSSILSIIIILLSSFFTIYSLIEFFKYESPIISYSKGNDKTTKRELFLKDSFLMFELFDSSSYKIINDSIAYFESDYTIVYDNGTYEVGKIDIERCELGKNIDIKYKDFIEDKSNFGRPLEDFYCFGTKNGNISLFYYPNIGYNLIGLHIIFKNNTEYIPERIQTLIVSENNLIEHNNKNNPISNSFEYHSTPSFSSFQYTTIHYNFQYIKYESDDGFFFKNSKILNGISFSDMNFFNTFKDDYEKNLIEDNSSQIGIVEFSINRANYDSYQRTYQRLKIFIS
;
A
#
# COMPACT_ATOMS: atom_id res chain seq x y z
N MET A 1 -31.35 -7.22 -62.77
CA MET A 1 -30.68 -6.82 -61.52
C MET A 1 -31.56 -6.98 -60.27
N ALA A 2 -32.79 -6.47 -60.30
CA ALA A 2 -33.69 -6.55 -59.13
C ALA A 2 -34.01 -7.98 -58.62
N ALA A 3 -34.15 -8.98 -59.52
CA ALA A 3 -34.46 -10.37 -59.10
C ALA A 3 -33.28 -11.03 -58.36
N LYS A 4 -32.03 -10.77 -58.78
CA LYS A 4 -30.82 -11.28 -58.10
C LYS A 4 -30.65 -10.64 -56.69
N PHE A 5 -30.93 -9.33 -56.63
CA PHE A 5 -30.87 -8.62 -55.32
C PHE A 5 -31.94 -9.13 -54.37
N ARG A 6 -33.14 -9.39 -54.83
CA ARG A 6 -34.23 -9.94 -54.01
C ARG A 6 -33.91 -11.36 -53.52
N SER A 7 -33.31 -12.21 -54.35
CA SER A 7 -32.85 -13.55 -53.92
C SER A 7 -31.75 -13.48 -52.90
N PHE A 8 -30.82 -12.53 -52.99
CA PHE A 8 -29.76 -12.28 -52.00
C PHE A 8 -30.34 -11.85 -50.67
N LEU A 9 -31.29 -10.91 -50.64
CA LEU A 9 -31.94 -10.49 -49.40
C LEU A 9 -32.64 -11.65 -48.68
N TYR A 10 -33.31 -12.53 -49.40
CA TYR A 10 -34.00 -13.68 -48.82
C TYR A 10 -33.07 -14.71 -48.19
N PHE A 11 -31.81 -14.72 -48.58
CA PHE A 11 -30.79 -15.57 -47.92
C PHE A 11 -30.57 -15.18 -46.46
N PHE A 12 -30.65 -13.89 -46.15
CA PHE A 12 -30.43 -13.35 -44.78
C PHE A 12 -31.70 -13.23 -43.95
N ASP A 13 -32.82 -13.77 -44.42
CA ASP A 13 -34.09 -13.71 -43.65
C ASP A 13 -34.14 -14.80 -42.56
N PHE A 14 -33.58 -14.46 -41.39
CA PHE A 14 -33.65 -15.32 -40.20
C PHE A 14 -34.86 -15.05 -39.31
N VAL A 15 -35.55 -13.93 -39.48
CA VAL A 15 -36.67 -13.48 -38.66
C VAL A 15 -37.99 -13.98 -39.27
N GLY A 16 -37.96 -14.49 -40.49
CA GLY A 16 -39.15 -15.02 -41.16
C GLY A 16 -39.83 -16.12 -40.33
N THR A 17 -41.12 -15.99 -40.06
CA THR A 17 -41.94 -17.03 -39.41
C THR A 17 -42.06 -18.26 -40.31
N SER A 18 -42.11 -19.45 -39.68
CA SER A 18 -42.40 -20.69 -40.39
C SER A 18 -43.92 -21.00 -40.26
N PRO A 19 -44.75 -20.62 -41.24
CA PRO A 19 -46.14 -21.00 -41.19
C PRO A 19 -46.27 -22.50 -41.43
N GLU A 20 -47.20 -23.16 -40.78
CA GLU A 20 -47.54 -24.59 -40.98
C GLU A 20 -48.11 -24.88 -42.36
N LEU A 21 -48.55 -23.84 -43.07
CA LEU A 21 -49.07 -23.95 -44.43
C LEU A 21 -47.99 -23.83 -45.50
N TYR A 22 -47.84 -24.83 -46.31
CA TYR A 22 -46.99 -24.82 -47.50
C TYR A 22 -47.53 -23.82 -48.52
N VAL A 23 -46.89 -22.67 -48.66
CA VAL A 23 -47.20 -21.70 -49.73
C VAL A 23 -46.03 -21.72 -50.73
N PHE A 24 -46.34 -22.09 -51.97
CA PHE A 24 -45.35 -22.17 -53.07
C PHE A 24 -44.12 -23.05 -52.76
N ASN A 25 -44.30 -24.20 -52.13
CA ASN A 25 -43.24 -25.15 -51.81
C ASN A 25 -42.14 -24.62 -50.85
N ASN A 26 -42.39 -23.51 -50.17
CA ASN A 26 -41.48 -22.97 -49.16
C ASN A 26 -42.10 -23.07 -47.77
N THR A 27 -41.33 -23.58 -46.82
CA THR A 27 -41.74 -23.72 -45.40
C THR A 27 -41.64 -22.41 -44.62
N ARG A 28 -41.08 -21.35 -45.21
CA ARG A 28 -40.98 -20.04 -44.59
C ARG A 28 -41.46 -18.94 -45.52
N TYR A 29 -42.31 -18.06 -44.99
CA TYR A 29 -42.75 -16.89 -45.70
C TYR A 29 -41.68 -15.79 -45.58
N LYS A 30 -40.92 -15.56 -46.64
CA LYS A 30 -39.86 -14.58 -46.70
C LYS A 30 -40.37 -13.28 -47.32
N THR A 31 -40.25 -12.20 -46.55
CA THR A 31 -40.59 -10.86 -47.01
C THR A 31 -39.33 -9.99 -47.14
N ILE A 32 -39.40 -8.98 -47.99
CA ILE A 32 -38.31 -8.00 -48.10
C ILE A 32 -38.08 -7.29 -46.75
N PHE A 33 -39.16 -7.02 -46.04
CA PHE A 33 -39.08 -6.37 -44.75
C PHE A 33 -38.38 -7.23 -43.68
N SER A 34 -38.72 -8.51 -43.58
CA SER A 34 -38.06 -9.42 -42.63
C SER A 34 -36.60 -9.64 -42.96
N SER A 35 -36.24 -9.67 -44.25
CA SER A 35 -34.84 -9.76 -44.71
C SER A 35 -34.04 -8.53 -44.33
N ILE A 36 -34.58 -7.33 -44.50
CA ILE A 36 -33.91 -6.08 -44.09
C ILE A 36 -33.73 -6.05 -42.56
N LEU A 37 -34.77 -6.43 -41.81
CA LEU A 37 -34.71 -6.47 -40.34
C LEU A 37 -33.63 -7.47 -39.87
N SER A 38 -33.56 -8.65 -40.50
CA SER A 38 -32.54 -9.66 -40.18
C SER A 38 -31.12 -9.14 -40.42
N ILE A 39 -30.91 -8.43 -41.52
CA ILE A 39 -29.60 -7.81 -41.82
C ILE A 39 -29.23 -6.78 -40.74
N ILE A 40 -30.17 -5.94 -40.34
CA ILE A 40 -29.94 -4.95 -39.25
C ILE A 40 -29.57 -5.65 -37.95
N ILE A 41 -30.28 -6.69 -37.58
CA ILE A 41 -29.99 -7.48 -36.34
C ILE A 41 -28.59 -8.10 -36.42
N ILE A 42 -28.21 -8.69 -37.55
CA ILE A 42 -26.87 -9.27 -37.73
C ILE A 42 -25.79 -8.19 -37.61
N LEU A 43 -25.97 -7.04 -38.22
CA LEU A 43 -25.01 -5.94 -38.17
C LEU A 43 -24.84 -5.41 -36.74
N LEU A 44 -25.95 -5.20 -36.02
CA LEU A 44 -25.92 -4.78 -34.64
C LEU A 44 -25.26 -5.82 -33.72
N SER A 45 -25.64 -7.08 -33.86
CA SER A 45 -25.04 -8.18 -33.10
C SER A 45 -23.54 -8.30 -33.37
N SER A 46 -23.12 -8.20 -34.64
CA SER A 46 -21.70 -8.21 -34.99
C SER A 46 -20.95 -7.03 -34.43
N PHE A 47 -21.53 -5.83 -34.48
CA PHE A 47 -20.95 -4.64 -33.87
C PHE A 47 -20.75 -4.81 -32.36
N PHE A 48 -21.77 -5.23 -31.61
CA PHE A 48 -21.64 -5.47 -30.17
C PHE A 48 -20.63 -6.57 -29.84
N THR A 49 -20.59 -7.64 -30.66
CA THR A 49 -19.62 -8.71 -30.47
C THR A 49 -18.20 -8.21 -30.66
N ILE A 50 -17.94 -7.46 -31.75
CA ILE A 50 -16.61 -6.89 -32.03
C ILE A 50 -16.23 -5.90 -30.93
N TYR A 51 -17.14 -5.02 -30.55
CA TYR A 51 -16.90 -4.06 -29.47
C TYR A 51 -16.52 -4.76 -28.15
N SER A 52 -17.32 -5.77 -27.74
CA SER A 52 -17.04 -6.55 -26.52
C SER A 52 -15.71 -7.32 -26.61
N LEU A 53 -15.36 -7.82 -27.79
CA LEU A 53 -14.05 -8.47 -28.00
C LEU A 53 -12.90 -7.47 -27.87
N ILE A 54 -13.03 -6.26 -28.45
CA ILE A 54 -12.01 -5.22 -28.31
C ILE A 54 -11.82 -4.84 -26.86
N GLU A 55 -12.91 -4.61 -26.11
CA GLU A 55 -12.87 -4.28 -24.69
C GLU A 55 -12.25 -5.40 -23.87
N PHE A 56 -12.61 -6.64 -24.16
CA PHE A 56 -12.04 -7.82 -23.54
C PHE A 56 -10.53 -7.94 -23.78
N PHE A 57 -10.07 -7.74 -25.03
CA PHE A 57 -8.64 -7.82 -25.38
C PHE A 57 -7.81 -6.66 -24.83
N LYS A 58 -8.41 -5.50 -24.61
CA LYS A 58 -7.72 -4.36 -24.00
C LYS A 58 -7.43 -4.54 -22.50
N TYR A 59 -8.10 -5.47 -21.83
CA TYR A 59 -7.99 -5.68 -20.37
C TYR A 59 -8.25 -4.40 -19.56
N GLU A 60 -9.20 -3.57 -20.01
CA GLU A 60 -9.48 -2.26 -19.40
C GLU A 60 -10.32 -2.36 -18.12
N SER A 61 -11.00 -3.48 -17.91
CA SER A 61 -11.93 -3.68 -16.78
C SER A 61 -11.54 -4.88 -15.91
N PRO A 62 -10.48 -4.78 -15.10
CA PRO A 62 -10.15 -5.84 -14.18
C PRO A 62 -11.18 -5.93 -13.05
N ILE A 63 -11.45 -7.13 -12.58
CA ILE A 63 -12.16 -7.37 -11.34
C ILE A 63 -11.13 -7.34 -10.21
N ILE A 64 -11.33 -6.44 -9.27
CA ILE A 64 -10.45 -6.28 -8.12
C ILE A 64 -11.21 -6.75 -6.89
N SER A 65 -10.64 -7.69 -6.19
CA SER A 65 -11.13 -8.13 -4.89
C SER A 65 -10.11 -7.77 -3.80
N TYR A 66 -10.62 -7.26 -2.70
CA TYR A 66 -9.86 -6.98 -1.50
C TYR A 66 -10.31 -7.92 -0.38
N SER A 67 -9.37 -8.45 0.36
CA SER A 67 -9.64 -9.24 1.56
C SER A 67 -8.54 -9.01 2.60
N LYS A 68 -8.93 -9.04 3.87
CA LYS A 68 -7.97 -9.11 4.97
C LYS A 68 -7.66 -10.58 5.23
N GLY A 69 -6.40 -10.90 5.17
CA GLY A 69 -5.90 -12.23 5.52
C GLY A 69 -5.32 -12.25 6.93
N ASN A 70 -5.32 -13.42 7.53
CA ASN A 70 -4.62 -13.68 8.78
C ASN A 70 -3.71 -14.90 8.56
N ASP A 71 -2.42 -14.64 8.55
CA ASP A 71 -1.41 -15.67 8.35
C ASP A 71 -0.23 -15.42 9.30
N LYS A 72 -0.10 -16.29 10.28
CA LYS A 72 1.00 -16.28 11.25
C LYS A 72 2.18 -17.14 10.82
N THR A 73 2.12 -17.78 9.67
CA THR A 73 3.15 -18.71 9.19
C THR A 73 4.15 -18.08 8.26
N THR A 74 3.81 -16.94 7.66
CA THR A 74 4.67 -16.24 6.70
C THR A 74 5.68 -15.34 7.42
N LYS A 75 6.96 -15.54 7.10
CA LYS A 75 8.05 -14.64 7.49
C LYS A 75 7.82 -13.25 6.90
N ARG A 76 8.02 -12.21 7.71
CA ARG A 76 7.91 -10.80 7.31
C ARG A 76 9.15 -10.06 7.75
N GLU A 77 9.68 -9.24 6.89
CA GLU A 77 10.88 -8.47 7.17
C GLU A 77 10.88 -7.17 6.37
N LEU A 78 11.20 -6.07 7.04
CA LEU A 78 11.32 -4.74 6.47
C LEU A 78 12.68 -4.18 6.87
N PHE A 79 13.60 -4.10 5.91
CA PHE A 79 14.89 -3.47 6.14
C PHE A 79 14.72 -1.95 6.20
N LEU A 80 15.14 -1.33 7.29
CA LEU A 80 14.98 0.12 7.49
C LEU A 80 15.75 0.95 6.47
N LYS A 81 16.89 0.44 5.99
CA LYS A 81 17.67 1.09 4.93
C LYS A 81 16.95 1.13 3.60
N ASP A 82 16.20 0.05 3.27
CA ASP A 82 15.50 -0.09 2.00
C ASP A 82 14.10 0.54 2.05
N SER A 83 13.63 0.88 3.25
CA SER A 83 12.39 1.58 3.50
C SER A 83 12.68 3.06 3.79
N PHE A 84 11.88 3.93 3.19
CA PHE A 84 11.97 5.35 3.47
C PHE A 84 11.30 5.60 4.83
N LEU A 85 12.11 5.84 5.87
CA LEU A 85 11.63 6.16 7.21
C LEU A 85 12.51 7.24 7.80
N MET A 86 11.93 8.42 7.99
CA MET A 86 12.59 9.58 8.55
C MET A 86 11.72 10.19 9.63
N PHE A 87 12.35 10.90 10.55
CA PHE A 87 11.65 11.58 11.62
C PHE A 87 12.32 12.89 12.02
N GLU A 88 11.54 13.85 12.49
CA GLU A 88 12.03 15.12 13.05
C GLU A 88 11.22 15.50 14.29
N LEU A 89 11.83 16.28 15.17
CA LEU A 89 11.14 16.94 16.29
C LEU A 89 10.77 18.35 15.92
N PHE A 90 9.54 18.73 16.18
CA PHE A 90 9.10 20.10 16.00
C PHE A 90 8.17 20.57 17.13
N ASP A 91 8.16 21.87 17.36
CA ASP A 91 7.19 22.51 18.25
C ASP A 91 5.89 22.77 17.48
N SER A 92 4.82 22.12 17.86
CA SER A 92 3.52 22.25 17.17
C SER A 92 2.86 23.62 17.33
N SER A 93 3.29 24.43 18.32
CA SER A 93 2.78 25.78 18.52
C SER A 93 3.44 26.78 17.59
N SER A 94 4.73 26.63 17.31
CA SER A 94 5.50 27.53 16.46
C SER A 94 5.87 26.96 15.09
N TYR A 95 5.65 25.66 14.85
CA TYR A 95 6.09 24.93 13.67
C TYR A 95 7.58 25.00 13.42
N LYS A 96 8.38 25.18 14.47
CA LYS A 96 9.84 25.24 14.39
C LYS A 96 10.45 23.88 14.72
N ILE A 97 11.51 23.54 14.01
CA ILE A 97 12.34 22.36 14.31
C ILE A 97 13.00 22.56 15.68
N ILE A 98 12.96 21.54 16.49
CA ILE A 98 13.56 21.54 17.81
C ILE A 98 15.03 21.17 17.69
N ASN A 99 15.90 21.99 18.28
CA ASN A 99 17.34 21.73 18.28
C ASN A 99 17.67 20.61 19.31
N ASP A 100 18.70 19.81 18.99
CA ASP A 100 19.25 18.76 19.84
C ASP A 100 19.71 19.23 21.22
N SER A 101 19.92 20.55 21.38
CA SER A 101 20.18 21.14 22.70
C SER A 101 18.96 21.16 23.62
N ILE A 102 17.76 21.06 23.07
CA ILE A 102 16.47 21.09 23.79
C ILE A 102 15.91 19.68 23.95
N ALA A 103 15.80 18.95 22.85
CA ALA A 103 15.34 17.57 22.84
C ALA A 103 16.06 16.80 21.70
N TYR A 104 16.23 15.51 21.90
CA TYR A 104 16.91 14.65 20.94
C TYR A 104 16.28 13.24 20.96
N PHE A 105 16.68 12.44 19.97
CA PHE A 105 16.26 11.05 19.88
C PHE A 105 17.33 10.10 20.38
N GLU A 106 16.92 9.07 21.08
CA GLU A 106 17.67 7.82 21.28
C GLU A 106 16.87 6.66 20.70
N SER A 107 17.54 5.58 20.32
CA SER A 107 16.84 4.42 19.78
C SER A 107 17.44 3.12 20.26
N ASP A 108 16.55 2.16 20.44
CA ASP A 108 16.90 0.78 20.72
C ASP A 108 16.07 -0.20 19.87
N TYR A 109 16.46 -1.46 19.91
CA TYR A 109 15.63 -2.56 19.42
C TYR A 109 15.43 -3.57 20.53
N THR A 110 14.25 -4.17 20.53
CA THR A 110 13.92 -5.30 21.40
C THR A 110 13.49 -6.48 20.55
N ILE A 111 14.25 -7.57 20.59
CA ILE A 111 13.85 -8.84 20.00
C ILE A 111 13.12 -9.65 21.05
N VAL A 112 11.92 -10.08 20.76
CA VAL A 112 11.11 -10.95 21.62
C VAL A 112 11.04 -12.33 20.96
N TYR A 113 11.62 -13.31 21.62
CA TYR A 113 11.62 -14.70 21.17
C TYR A 113 10.37 -15.45 21.62
N ASP A 114 9.93 -16.43 20.85
CA ASP A 114 8.74 -17.25 21.16
C ASP A 114 8.84 -18.03 22.49
N ASN A 115 10.06 -18.27 22.98
CA ASN A 115 10.30 -18.87 24.29
C ASN A 115 10.12 -17.90 25.46
N GLY A 116 9.75 -16.63 25.19
CA GLY A 116 9.56 -15.58 26.19
C GLY A 116 10.83 -14.86 26.64
N THR A 117 12.00 -15.21 26.07
CA THR A 117 13.22 -14.41 26.29
C THR A 117 13.23 -13.18 25.39
N TYR A 118 14.00 -12.17 25.77
CA TYR A 118 14.17 -10.97 24.96
C TYR A 118 15.62 -10.51 24.94
N GLU A 119 16.00 -9.82 23.90
CA GLU A 119 17.29 -9.19 23.69
C GLU A 119 17.08 -7.72 23.36
N VAL A 120 17.85 -6.85 23.99
CA VAL A 120 17.79 -5.39 23.77
C VAL A 120 19.14 -4.91 23.28
N GLY A 121 19.17 -4.08 22.26
CA GLY A 121 20.36 -3.45 21.75
C GLY A 121 20.10 -2.01 21.35
N LYS A 122 21.17 -1.20 21.29
CA LYS A 122 21.07 0.20 20.89
C LYS A 122 21.18 0.33 19.38
N ILE A 123 20.44 1.30 18.82
CA ILE A 123 20.51 1.72 17.43
C ILE A 123 21.02 3.17 17.42
N ASP A 124 22.03 3.45 16.60
CA ASP A 124 22.48 4.83 16.40
C ASP A 124 21.45 5.61 15.58
N ILE A 125 21.26 6.87 15.92
CA ILE A 125 20.45 7.81 15.14
C ILE A 125 21.40 8.83 14.52
N GLU A 126 21.23 9.06 13.23
CA GLU A 126 22.05 9.97 12.46
C GLU A 126 21.18 10.92 11.64
N ARG A 127 21.72 12.04 11.19
CA ARG A 127 21.04 12.88 10.19
C ARG A 127 20.86 12.09 8.90
N CYS A 128 19.71 12.29 8.24
CA CYS A 128 19.39 11.60 7.02
C CYS A 128 20.35 12.03 5.88
N GLU A 129 20.92 11.06 5.20
CA GLU A 129 21.84 11.26 4.08
C GLU A 129 21.54 10.27 2.96
N LEU A 130 21.33 10.78 1.76
CA LEU A 130 21.05 9.98 0.58
C LEU A 130 22.25 9.08 0.22
N GLY A 131 21.99 7.80 -0.01
CA GLY A 131 23.02 6.80 -0.29
C GLY A 131 23.71 6.20 0.94
N LYS A 132 23.50 6.78 2.13
CA LYS A 132 24.02 6.26 3.40
C LYS A 132 22.92 5.52 4.18
N ASN A 133 21.99 6.24 4.74
CA ASN A 133 20.88 5.72 5.53
C ASN A 133 19.51 5.86 4.84
N ILE A 134 19.48 6.48 3.67
CA ILE A 134 18.35 6.49 2.74
C ILE A 134 18.83 5.95 1.40
N ASP A 135 18.06 5.03 0.81
CA ASP A 135 18.37 4.44 -0.49
C ASP A 135 18.34 5.51 -1.60
N ILE A 136 19.28 5.44 -2.52
CA ILE A 136 19.42 6.35 -3.66
C ILE A 136 18.22 6.32 -4.61
N LYS A 137 17.43 5.25 -4.58
CA LYS A 137 16.19 5.14 -5.37
C LYS A 137 15.17 6.25 -5.05
N TYR A 138 15.28 6.89 -3.87
CA TYR A 138 14.39 7.96 -3.44
C TYR A 138 14.87 9.36 -3.83
N LYS A 139 15.97 9.46 -4.60
CA LYS A 139 16.58 10.73 -4.99
C LYS A 139 15.58 11.69 -5.64
N ASP A 140 14.86 11.21 -6.65
CA ASP A 140 13.91 12.04 -7.41
C ASP A 140 12.79 12.58 -6.53
N PHE A 141 12.33 11.80 -5.54
CA PHE A 141 11.34 12.24 -4.57
C PHE A 141 11.88 13.34 -3.65
N ILE A 142 13.11 13.19 -3.16
CA ILE A 142 13.73 14.13 -2.21
C ILE A 142 14.10 15.45 -2.92
N GLU A 143 14.56 15.39 -4.17
CA GLU A 143 14.93 16.57 -4.95
C GLU A 143 13.71 17.37 -5.45
N ASP A 144 12.54 16.74 -5.50
CA ASP A 144 11.31 17.44 -5.85
C ASP A 144 10.79 18.28 -4.68
N LYS A 145 11.06 19.59 -4.75
CA LYS A 145 10.65 20.57 -3.74
C LYS A 145 9.12 20.64 -3.52
N SER A 146 8.32 20.15 -4.45
CA SER A 146 6.86 20.10 -4.30
C SER A 146 6.43 19.00 -3.33
N ASN A 147 7.22 17.91 -3.26
CA ASN A 147 6.97 16.78 -2.39
C ASN A 147 7.63 16.95 -1.02
N PHE A 148 8.82 17.56 -1.00
CA PHE A 148 9.65 17.61 0.18
C PHE A 148 10.10 19.06 0.46
N GLY A 149 9.24 19.81 1.12
CA GLY A 149 9.42 21.26 1.35
C GLY A 149 10.55 21.64 2.31
N ARG A 150 11.36 20.69 2.82
CA ARG A 150 12.42 20.87 3.81
C ARG A 150 13.71 20.17 3.40
N PRO A 151 14.88 20.64 3.84
CA PRO A 151 16.15 19.95 3.61
C PRO A 151 16.17 18.56 4.28
N LEU A 152 16.76 17.58 3.60
CA LEU A 152 16.89 16.22 4.12
C LEU A 152 17.70 16.18 5.42
N GLU A 153 18.68 17.05 5.54
CA GLU A 153 19.56 17.20 6.71
C GLU A 153 18.84 17.65 8.00
N ASP A 154 17.59 18.13 7.89
CA ASP A 154 16.78 18.46 9.06
C ASP A 154 16.19 17.21 9.72
N PHE A 155 16.14 16.11 9.00
CA PHE A 155 15.57 14.84 9.47
C PHE A 155 16.62 13.92 10.06
N TYR A 156 16.14 13.03 10.92
CA TYR A 156 16.89 11.92 11.47
C TYR A 156 16.44 10.60 10.84
N CYS A 157 17.40 9.70 10.74
CA CYS A 157 17.25 8.35 10.25
C CYS A 157 17.93 7.37 11.21
N PHE A 158 17.57 6.12 11.13
CA PHE A 158 18.30 5.06 11.82
C PHE A 158 19.71 4.91 11.19
N GLY A 159 20.71 4.86 12.04
CA GLY A 159 22.11 4.76 11.61
C GLY A 159 22.46 3.40 11.05
N THR A 160 23.51 3.36 10.24
CA THR A 160 23.97 2.14 9.54
C THR A 160 25.16 1.45 10.20
N LYS A 161 25.72 1.99 11.28
CA LYS A 161 26.91 1.46 11.94
C LYS A 161 26.74 0.04 12.47
N ASN A 162 25.52 -0.30 12.91
CA ASN A 162 25.19 -1.60 13.47
C ASN A 162 24.71 -2.62 12.41
N GLY A 163 24.93 -2.34 11.13
CA GLY A 163 24.52 -3.20 10.02
C GLY A 163 23.11 -2.90 9.51
N ASN A 164 22.55 -3.83 8.76
CA ASN A 164 21.20 -3.70 8.24
C ASN A 164 20.18 -4.04 9.33
N ILE A 165 19.60 -2.99 9.93
CA ILE A 165 18.53 -3.14 10.91
C ILE A 165 17.23 -3.39 10.15
N SER A 166 16.45 -4.36 10.62
CA SER A 166 15.15 -4.67 10.05
C SER A 166 14.09 -4.79 11.14
N LEU A 167 12.85 -4.42 10.80
CA LEU A 167 11.67 -4.87 11.52
C LEU A 167 11.32 -6.27 10.99
N PHE A 168 11.10 -7.22 11.88
CA PHE A 168 10.80 -8.59 11.46
C PHE A 168 9.78 -9.30 12.33
N TYR A 169 9.11 -10.26 11.70
CA TYR A 169 8.37 -11.32 12.34
C TYR A 169 8.76 -12.65 11.70
N TYR A 170 9.28 -13.56 12.48
CA TYR A 170 9.64 -14.90 12.05
C TYR A 170 8.84 -15.92 12.85
N PRO A 171 7.97 -16.69 12.19
CA PRO A 171 7.20 -17.73 12.85
C PRO A 171 8.11 -18.71 13.63
N ASN A 172 7.73 -19.06 14.84
CA ASN A 172 8.46 -19.95 15.76
C ASN A 172 9.86 -19.46 16.19
N ILE A 173 10.20 -18.21 15.91
CA ILE A 173 11.45 -17.59 16.35
C ILE A 173 11.14 -16.37 17.21
N GLY A 174 10.33 -15.45 16.68
CA GLY A 174 9.98 -14.23 17.39
C GLY A 174 9.76 -13.04 16.48
N TYR A 175 9.73 -11.87 17.06
CA TYR A 175 9.58 -10.59 16.40
C TYR A 175 10.44 -9.53 17.08
N ASN A 176 10.63 -8.40 16.43
CA ASN A 176 11.27 -7.26 17.08
C ASN A 176 10.39 -6.01 17.07
N LEU A 177 10.74 -5.14 17.98
CA LEU A 177 10.24 -3.76 18.10
C LEU A 177 11.45 -2.84 17.98
N ILE A 178 11.26 -1.66 17.42
CA ILE A 178 12.27 -0.61 17.42
C ILE A 178 11.68 0.59 18.14
N GLY A 179 12.31 0.97 19.26
CA GLY A 179 11.93 2.10 20.06
C GLY A 179 12.68 3.37 19.61
N LEU A 180 11.95 4.44 19.42
CA LEU A 180 12.48 5.79 19.22
C LEU A 180 12.08 6.62 20.43
N HIS A 181 13.03 6.83 21.33
CA HIS A 181 12.83 7.56 22.57
C HIS A 181 13.01 9.06 22.34
N ILE A 182 12.10 9.85 22.87
CA ILE A 182 12.17 11.30 22.85
C ILE A 182 12.68 11.78 24.20
N ILE A 183 13.88 12.33 24.21
CA ILE A 183 14.58 12.78 25.41
C ILE A 183 14.57 14.31 25.46
N PHE A 184 14.05 14.86 26.53
CA PHE A 184 14.03 16.29 26.79
C PHE A 184 15.13 16.68 27.78
N LYS A 185 15.87 17.76 27.50
CA LYS A 185 16.92 18.29 28.37
C LYS A 185 16.36 19.36 29.30
N ASN A 186 16.35 19.09 30.61
CA ASN A 186 15.76 19.98 31.60
C ASN A 186 16.53 21.32 31.82
N ASN A 187 17.68 21.50 31.21
CA ASN A 187 18.58 22.67 31.43
C ASN A 187 18.35 23.81 30.43
N THR A 188 17.25 23.83 29.71
CA THR A 188 16.99 24.85 28.68
C THR A 188 16.09 25.95 29.22
N GLU A 189 16.41 27.22 28.90
CA GLU A 189 15.57 28.37 29.17
C GLU A 189 14.24 28.34 28.39
N TYR A 190 14.24 27.64 27.27
CA TYR A 190 13.08 27.48 26.40
C TYR A 190 12.51 26.06 26.55
N ILE A 191 11.28 25.98 27.03
CA ILE A 191 10.52 24.74 27.13
C ILE A 191 9.40 24.82 26.06
N PRO A 192 9.46 24.01 24.98
CA PRO A 192 8.38 23.93 24.04
C PRO A 192 7.12 23.41 24.74
N GLU A 193 5.99 24.08 24.56
CA GLU A 193 4.74 23.65 25.18
C GLU A 193 4.24 22.31 24.65
N ARG A 194 4.53 22.05 23.37
CA ARG A 194 4.05 20.84 22.67
C ARG A 194 5.08 20.35 21.68
N ILE A 195 5.81 19.35 22.06
CA ILE A 195 6.74 18.64 21.17
C ILE A 195 5.97 17.58 20.39
N GLN A 196 6.18 17.51 19.08
CA GLN A 196 5.64 16.47 18.21
C GLN A 196 6.77 15.87 17.39
N THR A 197 6.58 14.61 16.98
CA THR A 197 7.44 13.98 16.00
C THR A 197 6.69 13.92 14.67
N LEU A 198 7.31 14.42 13.61
CA LEU A 198 6.88 14.15 12.25
C LEU A 198 7.60 12.89 11.78
N ILE A 199 6.84 11.92 11.35
CA ILE A 199 7.34 10.67 10.77
C ILE A 199 6.98 10.70 9.30
N VAL A 200 7.97 10.51 8.43
CA VAL A 200 7.76 10.36 7.00
C VAL A 200 8.11 8.92 6.63
N SER A 201 7.16 8.20 6.12
CA SER A 201 7.35 6.80 5.74
C SER A 201 6.88 6.53 4.31
N GLU A 202 7.54 5.56 3.68
CA GLU A 202 7.06 4.99 2.43
C GLU A 202 5.78 4.20 2.68
N ASN A 203 4.82 4.41 1.80
CA ASN A 203 3.60 3.64 1.73
C ASN A 203 3.42 3.05 0.33
N ASN A 204 3.04 1.80 0.25
CA ASN A 204 2.78 1.14 -1.02
C ASN A 204 1.32 1.32 -1.41
N LEU A 205 1.07 2.19 -2.39
CA LEU A 205 -0.26 2.35 -2.98
C LEU A 205 -0.51 1.30 -4.05
N ILE A 206 -1.73 0.80 -4.09
CA ILE A 206 -2.16 -0.14 -5.12
C ILE A 206 -2.79 0.62 -6.29
N GLU A 207 -2.07 0.68 -7.39
CA GLU A 207 -2.54 1.26 -8.66
C GLU A 207 -3.15 0.18 -9.54
N HIS A 208 -4.43 -0.06 -9.39
CA HIS A 208 -5.13 -1.13 -10.08
C HIS A 208 -5.08 -1.05 -11.62
N ASN A 209 -4.95 0.15 -12.16
CA ASN A 209 -4.90 0.38 -13.62
C ASN A 209 -3.49 0.20 -14.21
N ASN A 210 -2.46 0.19 -13.38
CA ASN A 210 -1.09 0.00 -13.84
C ASN A 210 -0.78 -1.50 -13.91
N LYS A 211 -0.75 -2.04 -15.16
CA LYS A 211 -0.48 -3.46 -15.41
C LYS A 211 0.96 -3.86 -15.11
N ASN A 212 1.89 -2.96 -15.35
CA ASN A 212 3.32 -3.25 -15.26
C ASN A 212 3.84 -3.12 -13.83
N ASN A 213 3.36 -2.12 -13.12
CA ASN A 213 3.72 -1.86 -11.72
C ASN A 213 2.47 -1.50 -10.91
N PRO A 214 1.71 -2.50 -10.45
CA PRO A 214 0.47 -2.26 -9.70
C PRO A 214 0.70 -1.79 -8.27
N ILE A 215 1.94 -1.82 -7.78
CA ILE A 215 2.33 -1.25 -6.50
C ILE A 215 3.22 -0.06 -6.81
N SER A 216 2.74 1.14 -6.50
CA SER A 216 3.52 2.37 -6.56
C SER A 216 3.90 2.82 -5.16
N ASN A 217 5.06 3.47 -5.05
CA ASN A 217 5.51 4.04 -3.81
C ASN A 217 4.88 5.43 -3.64
N SER A 218 4.24 5.64 -2.53
CA SER A 218 3.83 6.96 -2.05
C SER A 218 4.52 7.26 -0.72
N PHE A 219 4.43 8.49 -0.28
CA PHE A 219 5.03 8.90 0.98
C PHE A 219 3.95 9.54 1.84
N GLU A 220 3.90 9.13 3.08
CA GLU A 220 2.93 9.65 4.04
C GLU A 220 3.65 10.37 5.16
N TYR A 221 3.03 11.46 5.60
CA TYR A 221 3.50 12.32 6.68
C TYR A 221 2.58 12.16 7.88
N HIS A 222 3.12 11.60 8.94
CA HIS A 222 2.37 11.35 10.17
C HIS A 222 2.90 12.23 11.30
N SER A 223 2.07 13.12 11.81
CA SER A 223 2.39 13.86 13.02
C SER A 223 1.90 13.07 14.23
N THR A 224 2.80 12.84 15.19
CA THR A 224 2.43 12.19 16.44
C THR A 224 1.55 13.11 17.32
N PRO A 225 0.80 12.59 18.27
CA PRO A 225 0.27 13.37 19.39
C PRO A 225 1.39 14.15 20.08
N SER A 226 1.04 15.25 20.72
CA SER A 226 2.03 16.09 21.41
C SER A 226 2.59 15.38 22.65
N PHE A 227 3.91 15.36 22.76
CA PHE A 227 4.60 14.96 23.97
C PHE A 227 4.64 16.15 24.95
N SER A 228 4.45 15.88 26.22
CA SER A 228 4.52 16.90 27.25
C SER A 228 5.46 16.48 28.38
N SER A 229 6.00 17.44 29.09
CA SER A 229 6.85 17.18 30.25
C SER A 229 6.13 16.52 31.40
N PHE A 230 4.80 16.52 31.41
CA PHE A 230 3.95 16.00 32.48
C PHE A 230 3.39 14.60 32.26
N GLN A 231 3.49 14.12 31.04
CA GLN A 231 2.95 12.82 30.62
C GLN A 231 3.99 12.05 29.81
N TYR A 232 4.05 10.75 30.03
CA TYR A 232 4.80 9.85 29.17
C TYR A 232 3.85 9.30 28.09
N THR A 233 4.21 9.51 26.84
CA THR A 233 3.40 9.08 25.70
C THR A 233 4.07 7.93 24.98
N THR A 234 3.39 6.80 24.90
CA THR A 234 3.80 5.67 24.04
C THR A 234 2.97 5.65 22.77
N ILE A 235 3.64 5.59 21.64
CA ILE A 235 3.02 5.56 20.32
C ILE A 235 3.46 4.29 19.60
N HIS A 236 2.51 3.44 19.24
CA HIS A 236 2.79 2.27 18.40
C HIS A 236 2.53 2.61 16.95
N TYR A 237 3.58 2.54 16.14
CA TYR A 237 3.56 2.76 14.70
C TYR A 237 3.69 1.42 13.98
N ASN A 238 2.57 0.94 13.44
CA ASN A 238 2.49 -0.41 12.92
C ASN A 238 2.56 -0.44 11.38
N PHE A 239 3.44 -1.29 10.87
CA PHE A 239 3.50 -1.63 9.45
C PHE A 239 2.72 -2.90 9.16
N GLN A 240 2.07 -2.94 8.01
CA GLN A 240 1.28 -4.07 7.55
C GLN A 240 1.81 -4.59 6.22
N TYR A 241 1.82 -5.90 6.10
CA TYR A 241 2.19 -6.58 4.88
C TYR A 241 1.04 -6.53 3.87
N ILE A 242 1.37 -6.21 2.61
CA ILE A 242 0.46 -6.21 1.48
C ILE A 242 0.85 -7.33 0.54
N LYS A 243 -0.12 -8.16 0.18
CA LYS A 243 0.00 -9.16 -0.88
C LYS A 243 -0.87 -8.72 -2.06
N TYR A 244 -0.26 -8.58 -3.22
CA TYR A 244 -0.95 -8.30 -4.45
C TYR A 244 -0.77 -9.46 -5.42
N GLU A 245 -1.87 -10.06 -5.84
CA GLU A 245 -1.89 -11.14 -6.83
C GLU A 245 -2.60 -10.65 -8.08
N SER A 246 -1.90 -10.61 -9.23
CA SER A 246 -2.52 -10.34 -10.51
C SER A 246 -2.55 -11.61 -11.35
N ASP A 247 -3.67 -11.85 -12.00
CA ASP A 247 -3.83 -12.92 -12.99
C ASP A 247 -4.04 -12.28 -14.35
N ASP A 248 -2.95 -12.15 -15.09
CA ASP A 248 -2.92 -11.51 -16.42
C ASP A 248 -3.09 -12.54 -17.56
N GLY A 249 -3.39 -13.80 -17.22
CA GLY A 249 -3.54 -14.87 -18.20
C GLY A 249 -4.87 -14.82 -18.96
N PHE A 250 -4.79 -14.93 -20.29
CA PHE A 250 -5.96 -14.90 -21.17
C PHE A 250 -6.70 -16.25 -21.20
N PHE A 251 -5.99 -17.33 -21.48
CA PHE A 251 -6.55 -18.68 -21.53
C PHE A 251 -6.20 -19.49 -20.26
N PHE A 252 -4.99 -19.31 -19.76
CA PHE A 252 -4.49 -20.04 -18.60
C PHE A 252 -4.16 -19.05 -17.47
N LYS A 253 -4.20 -19.54 -16.25
CA LYS A 253 -3.80 -18.74 -15.09
C LYS A 253 -2.32 -18.36 -15.24
N ASN A 254 -2.05 -17.06 -15.22
CA ASN A 254 -0.71 -16.49 -15.19
C ASN A 254 -0.66 -15.47 -14.04
N SER A 255 -0.52 -16.00 -12.82
CA SER A 255 -0.51 -15.13 -11.63
C SER A 255 0.89 -14.66 -11.30
N LYS A 256 1.01 -13.36 -11.06
CA LYS A 256 2.17 -12.73 -10.45
C LYS A 256 1.80 -12.32 -9.04
N ILE A 257 2.69 -12.60 -8.09
CA ILE A 257 2.53 -12.19 -6.70
C ILE A 257 3.58 -11.11 -6.43
N LEU A 258 3.12 -9.96 -6.00
CA LEU A 258 3.95 -8.87 -5.52
C LEU A 258 3.64 -8.65 -4.05
N ASN A 259 4.67 -8.32 -3.29
CA ASN A 259 4.57 -8.08 -1.88
C ASN A 259 5.06 -6.66 -1.58
N GLY A 260 4.39 -6.01 -0.65
CA GLY A 260 4.75 -4.69 -0.20
C GLY A 260 4.50 -4.55 1.29
N ILE A 261 4.89 -3.42 1.84
CA ILE A 261 4.65 -3.05 3.22
C ILE A 261 4.09 -1.63 3.21
N SER A 262 3.04 -1.40 3.98
CA SER A 262 2.47 -0.08 4.16
C SER A 262 2.30 0.23 5.64
N PHE A 263 2.18 1.51 5.95
CA PHE A 263 1.67 1.93 7.23
C PHE A 263 0.24 1.40 7.44
N SER A 264 -0.03 0.89 8.63
CA SER A 264 -1.35 0.32 8.97
C SER A 264 -2.12 1.25 9.89
N ASP A 265 -1.54 1.51 11.05
CA ASP A 265 -2.19 2.29 12.11
C ASP A 265 -1.18 2.88 13.08
N MET A 266 -1.60 3.92 13.77
CA MET A 266 -0.88 4.55 14.85
C MET A 266 -1.79 4.62 16.09
N ASN A 267 -1.40 3.92 17.14
CA ASN A 267 -2.10 3.91 18.42
C ASN A 267 -1.24 4.60 19.47
N PHE A 268 -1.86 5.35 20.36
CA PHE A 268 -1.12 6.05 21.41
C PHE A 268 -1.76 5.85 22.77
N PHE A 269 -0.91 5.84 23.79
CA PHE A 269 -1.28 5.70 25.20
C PHE A 269 -0.53 6.75 26.00
N ASN A 270 -1.23 7.41 26.91
CA ASN A 270 -0.65 8.38 27.83
C ASN A 270 -0.67 7.81 29.23
N THR A 271 0.46 7.85 29.93
CA THR A 271 0.60 7.54 31.33
C THR A 271 1.06 8.78 32.09
N PHE A 272 0.54 8.99 33.30
CA PHE A 272 1.00 10.08 34.16
C PHE A 272 2.40 9.79 34.71
N LYS A 273 3.23 10.83 34.81
CA LYS A 273 4.65 10.71 35.16
C LYS A 273 4.91 10.20 36.56
N ASP A 274 3.97 10.37 37.49
CA ASP A 274 4.11 9.93 38.90
C ASP A 274 4.38 8.41 39.05
N ASP A 275 3.94 7.62 38.07
CA ASP A 275 4.20 6.18 38.04
C ASP A 275 5.56 5.84 37.36
N TYR A 276 6.16 6.78 36.65
CA TYR A 276 7.36 6.58 35.83
C TYR A 276 8.63 7.26 36.38
N GLU A 277 8.53 8.16 37.34
CA GLU A 277 9.69 8.93 37.90
C GLU A 277 10.80 8.08 38.53
N LYS A 278 10.59 6.79 38.66
CA LYS A 278 11.62 5.87 39.18
C LYS A 278 12.72 5.50 38.18
N ASN A 279 12.58 5.89 36.90
CA ASN A 279 13.54 5.58 35.84
C ASN A 279 14.19 6.84 35.25
N LEU A 280 14.50 7.83 36.08
CA LEU A 280 15.24 9.04 35.68
C LEU A 280 16.65 8.65 35.19
N ILE A 281 16.96 9.07 33.96
CA ILE A 281 18.31 9.03 33.41
C ILE A 281 19.18 10.00 34.23
N GLU A 282 20.40 9.58 34.59
CA GLU A 282 21.31 10.25 35.56
C GLU A 282 21.71 11.70 35.20
N ASP A 283 21.36 12.23 34.02
CA ASP A 283 21.90 13.49 33.44
C ASP A 283 20.89 14.64 33.31
N ASN A 284 20.08 14.99 34.28
CA ASN A 284 19.12 16.10 34.15
C ASN A 284 18.26 16.07 32.87
N SER A 285 18.09 14.93 32.26
CA SER A 285 17.23 14.71 31.09
C SER A 285 16.05 13.83 31.48
N SER A 286 14.92 14.04 30.83
CA SER A 286 13.73 13.24 31.06
C SER A 286 13.20 12.68 29.75
N GLN A 287 12.96 11.37 29.73
CA GLN A 287 12.25 10.76 28.61
C GLN A 287 10.77 11.17 28.69
N ILE A 288 10.26 11.79 27.63
CA ILE A 288 8.88 12.28 27.55
C ILE A 288 7.98 11.37 26.73
N GLY A 289 8.57 10.47 25.96
CA GLY A 289 7.79 9.50 25.21
C GLY A 289 8.64 8.56 24.37
N ILE A 290 7.96 7.62 23.74
CA ILE A 290 8.54 6.64 22.83
C ILE A 290 7.61 6.43 21.64
N VAL A 291 8.19 6.28 20.45
CA VAL A 291 7.53 5.76 19.25
C VAL A 291 8.06 4.37 18.99
N GLU A 292 7.21 3.36 19.10
CA GLU A 292 7.57 1.96 18.85
C GLU A 292 7.14 1.55 17.45
N PHE A 293 8.10 1.22 16.62
CA PHE A 293 7.86 0.68 15.28
C PHE A 293 7.76 -0.84 15.34
N SER A 294 6.73 -1.37 14.74
CA SER A 294 6.52 -2.83 14.65
C SER A 294 5.91 -3.24 13.31
N ILE A 295 6.05 -4.52 12.98
CA ILE A 295 5.35 -5.12 11.83
C ILE A 295 4.19 -5.99 12.33
N ASN A 296 3.02 -5.89 11.70
CA ASN A 296 1.87 -6.69 12.09
C ASN A 296 2.16 -8.18 11.87
N ARG A 297 1.99 -8.98 12.93
CA ARG A 297 2.41 -10.39 12.99
C ARG A 297 1.47 -11.34 12.27
N ALA A 298 0.21 -10.98 12.13
CA ALA A 298 -0.80 -11.90 11.63
C ALA A 298 -1.58 -11.33 10.44
N ASN A 299 -2.02 -10.10 10.54
CA ASN A 299 -2.88 -9.51 9.52
C ASN A 299 -2.07 -9.04 8.31
N TYR A 300 -2.67 -9.17 7.15
CA TYR A 300 -2.15 -8.62 5.91
C TYR A 300 -3.32 -8.24 5.00
N ASP A 301 -3.09 -7.26 4.14
CA ASP A 301 -4.02 -6.89 3.10
C ASP A 301 -3.73 -7.70 1.84
N SER A 302 -4.76 -8.31 1.28
CA SER A 302 -4.67 -9.08 0.05
C SER A 302 -5.53 -8.44 -1.03
N TYR A 303 -4.89 -8.09 -2.12
CA TYR A 303 -5.53 -7.58 -3.32
C TYR A 303 -5.36 -8.58 -4.44
N GLN A 304 -6.46 -8.92 -5.08
CA GLN A 304 -6.45 -9.82 -6.22
C GLN A 304 -7.05 -9.12 -7.43
N ARG A 305 -6.27 -8.98 -8.49
CA ARG A 305 -6.69 -8.47 -9.78
C ARG A 305 -6.87 -9.62 -10.75
N THR A 306 -8.08 -9.79 -11.24
CA THR A 306 -8.40 -10.80 -12.25
C THR A 306 -9.09 -10.15 -13.43
N TYR A 307 -8.88 -10.69 -14.61
CA TYR A 307 -9.59 -10.29 -15.82
C TYR A 307 -10.65 -11.34 -16.16
N GLN A 308 -11.77 -10.89 -16.72
CA GLN A 308 -12.77 -11.81 -17.22
C GLN A 308 -12.15 -12.69 -18.32
N ARG A 309 -12.20 -13.99 -18.10
CA ARG A 309 -11.74 -14.96 -19.11
C ARG A 309 -12.89 -15.36 -20.00
N LEU A 310 -12.57 -15.59 -21.26
CA LEU A 310 -13.51 -16.23 -22.16
C LEU A 310 -13.77 -17.64 -21.64
N LYS A 311 -14.92 -17.87 -21.02
CA LYS A 311 -15.35 -19.22 -20.72
C LYS A 311 -15.71 -19.87 -22.05
N ILE A 312 -14.76 -20.59 -22.64
CA ILE A 312 -15.06 -21.47 -23.76
C ILE A 312 -15.90 -22.61 -23.17
N PHE A 313 -17.19 -22.49 -23.32
CA PHE A 313 -18.08 -23.62 -23.07
C PHE A 313 -17.82 -24.65 -24.21
N ILE A 314 -16.87 -25.55 -24.00
CA ILE A 314 -16.82 -26.80 -24.74
C ILE A 314 -17.86 -27.68 -24.04
N SER A 315 -19.06 -27.65 -24.56
CA SER A 315 -20.12 -28.61 -24.22
C SER A 315 -19.95 -29.86 -25.04
#